data_af2bb60c6fa9570be051535bc25775bf
#
_entry.id   af2bb60c6fa9570be051535bc25775bf
#
_cell.length_a   1.000
_cell.length_b   1.000
_cell.length_c   1.000
_cell.angle_alpha   90.00
_cell.angle_beta   90.00
_cell.angle_gamma   90.00
#
_symmetry.space_group_name_H-M   'P 1'
#
loop_
_entity.id
_entity.type
_entity.pdbx_description
1 polymer ?
#
loop_
_entity_poly.entity_id
_entity_poly.type
_entity_poly.pdbx_seq_one_letter_code
_entity_poly.pdbx_strand_id
1 'polypeptide(L)'
;RVKQFLTDELGNDYSRHNRAEVMEVIRNKTARPRESFGEPNEWVCLGNCQYNIETGERKPHGPEGEYLYKIGTDYNEDATCPKFDRFLVQHVPLGRLRHIWCMFAHALHRGYPSQSAFLMWGDTATGKSTTLRVLEHLIGQENVAAQSVRQLKSGNHAMANLYGKQANIIAGAPSP
;
A
#
# COMPACT_ATOMS: atom_id res chain seq x y z
N ARG A 1 -15.55 -4.46 -15.04
CA ARG A 1 -15.30 -5.91 -15.23
C ARG A 1 -16.53 -6.74 -14.86
N VAL A 2 -17.09 -6.64 -13.64
CA VAL A 2 -18.29 -7.41 -13.22
C VAL A 2 -19.48 -7.15 -14.16
N LYS A 3 -19.73 -5.89 -14.56
CA LYS A 3 -20.80 -5.55 -15.50
C LYS A 3 -20.64 -6.24 -16.84
N GLN A 4 -19.43 -6.25 -17.39
CA GLN A 4 -19.12 -6.91 -18.67
C GLN A 4 -19.34 -8.42 -18.57
N PHE A 5 -18.79 -9.03 -17.52
CA PHE A 5 -18.98 -10.46 -17.25
C PHE A 5 -20.48 -10.85 -17.17
N LEU A 6 -21.28 -10.09 -16.40
CA LEU A 6 -22.71 -10.33 -16.30
C LEU A 6 -23.45 -10.14 -17.63
N THR A 7 -23.00 -9.20 -18.47
CA THR A 7 -23.59 -9.01 -19.81
C THR A 7 -23.27 -10.19 -20.73
N ASP A 8 -22.06 -10.71 -20.64
CA ASP A 8 -21.59 -11.82 -21.47
C ASP A 8 -22.25 -13.15 -21.06
N GLU A 9 -22.44 -13.36 -19.75
CA GLU A 9 -23.07 -14.59 -19.22
C GLU A 9 -24.61 -14.60 -19.33
N LEU A 10 -25.27 -13.48 -19.08
CA LEU A 10 -26.74 -13.40 -19.07
C LEU A 10 -27.33 -13.08 -20.45
N GLY A 11 -26.53 -12.56 -21.38
CA GLY A 11 -26.98 -12.29 -22.74
C GLY A 11 -28.29 -11.49 -22.80
N ASN A 12 -29.32 -12.06 -23.43
CA ASN A 12 -30.65 -11.44 -23.58
C ASN A 12 -31.41 -11.29 -22.26
N ASP A 13 -31.08 -12.07 -21.23
CA ASP A 13 -31.70 -11.97 -19.90
C ASP A 13 -31.05 -10.86 -19.04
N TYR A 14 -30.08 -10.12 -19.58
CA TYR A 14 -29.45 -9.01 -18.89
C TYR A 14 -30.40 -7.82 -18.77
N SER A 15 -31.02 -7.70 -17.59
CA SER A 15 -31.84 -6.56 -17.22
C SER A 15 -31.22 -5.80 -16.03
N ARG A 16 -31.67 -4.56 -15.83
CA ARG A 16 -31.26 -3.78 -14.64
C ARG A 16 -31.68 -4.47 -13.34
N HIS A 17 -32.84 -5.12 -13.36
CA HIS A 17 -33.39 -5.85 -12.22
C HIS A 17 -32.55 -7.09 -11.91
N ASN A 18 -32.33 -7.98 -12.90
CA ASN A 18 -31.54 -9.20 -12.73
C ASN A 18 -30.09 -8.87 -12.28
N ARG A 19 -29.51 -7.77 -12.78
CA ARG A 19 -28.21 -7.30 -12.31
C ARG A 19 -28.24 -6.92 -10.83
N ALA A 20 -29.29 -6.24 -10.37
CA ALA A 20 -29.40 -5.82 -8.97
C ALA A 20 -29.52 -7.04 -8.05
N GLU A 21 -30.33 -8.04 -8.43
CA GLU A 21 -30.47 -9.29 -7.69
C GLU A 21 -29.17 -10.08 -7.62
N VAL A 22 -28.47 -10.25 -8.75
CA VAL A 22 -27.19 -10.95 -8.80
C VAL A 22 -26.16 -10.22 -7.93
N MET A 23 -26.10 -8.88 -8.00
CA MET A 23 -25.20 -8.09 -7.15
C MET A 23 -25.54 -8.20 -5.67
N GLU A 24 -26.81 -8.30 -5.31
CA GLU A 24 -27.22 -8.51 -3.93
C GLU A 24 -26.85 -9.92 -3.44
N VAL A 25 -27.06 -10.94 -4.25
CA VAL A 25 -26.63 -12.32 -3.95
C VAL A 25 -25.12 -12.39 -3.77
N ILE A 26 -24.35 -11.75 -4.67
CA ILE A 26 -22.89 -11.68 -4.56
C ILE A 26 -22.50 -11.00 -3.25
N ARG A 27 -23.06 -9.83 -2.96
CA ARG A 27 -22.77 -9.11 -1.70
C ARG A 27 -23.04 -9.95 -0.47
N ASN A 28 -24.20 -10.62 -0.43
CA ASN A 28 -24.60 -11.45 0.71
C ASN A 28 -23.71 -12.69 0.86
N LYS A 29 -23.34 -13.35 -0.26
CA LYS A 29 -22.46 -14.53 -0.24
C LYS A 29 -20.99 -14.20 0.00
N THR A 30 -20.54 -13.00 -0.39
CA THR A 30 -19.15 -12.56 -0.23
C THR A 30 -18.95 -11.58 0.92
N ALA A 31 -20.03 -11.24 1.65
CA ALA A 31 -19.92 -10.42 2.84
C ALA A 31 -19.01 -11.12 3.86
N ARG A 32 -17.98 -10.41 4.30
CA ARG A 32 -17.07 -10.86 5.35
C ARG A 32 -17.07 -9.86 6.50
N PRO A 33 -16.97 -10.30 7.74
CA PRO A 33 -16.76 -9.40 8.86
C PRO A 33 -15.51 -8.55 8.61
N ARG A 34 -15.52 -7.30 9.06
CA ARG A 34 -14.37 -6.40 8.87
C ARG A 34 -13.10 -6.96 9.52
N GLU A 35 -13.27 -7.69 10.60
CA GLU A 35 -12.21 -8.32 11.38
C GLU A 35 -11.54 -9.49 10.63
N SER A 36 -12.22 -10.07 9.64
CA SER A 36 -11.63 -11.14 8.81
C SER A 36 -10.65 -10.61 7.77
N PHE A 37 -10.71 -9.29 7.47
CA PHE A 37 -9.74 -8.63 6.60
C PHE A 37 -8.51 -8.29 7.41
N GLY A 38 -7.64 -9.23 7.59
CA GLY A 38 -6.46 -9.05 8.41
C GLY A 38 -5.59 -10.26 8.43
N GLU A 39 -4.86 -10.52 7.34
CA GLU A 39 -3.70 -11.42 7.44
C GLU A 39 -2.78 -10.92 8.55
N PRO A 40 -2.05 -11.82 9.20
CA PRO A 40 -1.01 -11.45 10.13
C PRO A 40 -0.11 -10.36 9.55
N ASN A 41 0.28 -9.41 10.37
CA ASN A 41 1.00 -8.20 9.94
C ASN A 41 2.32 -8.48 9.23
N GLU A 42 2.84 -9.69 9.39
CA GLU A 42 4.10 -10.17 8.81
C GLU A 42 3.98 -10.51 7.33
N TRP A 43 2.76 -10.70 6.81
CA TRP A 43 2.57 -11.06 5.41
C TRP A 43 2.28 -9.84 4.53
N VAL A 44 3.00 -9.75 3.43
CA VAL A 44 2.88 -8.70 2.40
C VAL A 44 2.42 -9.33 1.09
N CYS A 45 1.39 -8.77 0.48
CA CYS A 45 0.91 -9.20 -0.83
C CYS A 45 1.67 -8.45 -1.93
N LEU A 46 2.63 -9.11 -2.56
CA LEU A 46 3.44 -8.59 -3.67
C LEU A 46 2.80 -8.91 -5.04
N GLY A 47 3.41 -8.44 -6.11
CA GLY A 47 2.91 -8.65 -7.46
C GLY A 47 2.76 -10.12 -7.84
N ASN A 48 3.73 -10.95 -7.51
CA ASN A 48 3.85 -12.35 -7.89
C ASN A 48 3.68 -13.36 -6.74
N CYS A 49 3.69 -12.93 -5.47
CA CYS A 49 3.59 -13.84 -4.33
C CYS A 49 3.10 -13.13 -3.07
N GLN A 50 2.80 -13.91 -2.04
CA GLN A 50 2.72 -13.46 -0.65
C GLN A 50 4.09 -13.72 -0.01
N TYR A 51 4.62 -12.72 0.68
CA TYR A 51 5.95 -12.76 1.31
C TYR A 51 5.84 -12.47 2.79
N ASN A 52 6.39 -13.35 3.62
CA ASN A 52 6.52 -13.13 5.05
C ASN A 52 7.80 -12.35 5.33
N ILE A 53 7.67 -11.14 5.85
CA ILE A 53 8.81 -10.24 6.09
C ILE A 53 9.69 -10.63 7.27
N GLU A 54 9.19 -11.48 8.18
CA GLU A 54 9.95 -11.95 9.33
C GLU A 54 10.71 -13.24 9.03
N THR A 55 10.03 -14.20 8.37
CA THR A 55 10.62 -15.53 8.12
C THR A 55 11.27 -15.64 6.74
N GLY A 56 10.94 -14.74 5.80
CA GLY A 56 11.35 -14.85 4.40
C GLY A 56 10.57 -15.90 3.59
N GLU A 57 9.54 -16.50 4.18
CA GLU A 57 8.72 -17.49 3.52
C GLU A 57 7.93 -16.88 2.35
N ARG A 58 7.78 -17.65 1.28
CA ARG A 58 7.00 -17.27 0.10
C ARG A 58 5.90 -18.28 -0.16
N LYS A 59 4.71 -17.81 -0.46
CA LYS A 59 3.60 -18.66 -0.91
C LYS A 59 2.88 -18.03 -2.11
N PRO A 60 2.26 -18.81 -3.00
CA PRO A 60 1.48 -18.28 -4.12
C PRO A 60 0.27 -17.50 -3.60
N HIS A 61 -0.31 -16.65 -4.46
CA HIS A 61 -1.59 -16.03 -4.15
C HIS A 61 -2.66 -17.11 -4.03
N GLY A 62 -3.48 -17.01 -2.99
CA GLY A 62 -4.59 -17.89 -2.73
C GLY A 62 -5.80 -17.12 -2.21
N PRO A 63 -6.99 -17.73 -2.22
CA PRO A 63 -8.22 -17.11 -1.74
C PRO A 63 -8.24 -16.94 -0.21
N GLU A 64 -7.31 -17.57 0.50
CA GLU A 64 -7.20 -17.47 1.96
C GLU A 64 -6.59 -16.15 2.42
N GLY A 65 -5.83 -15.48 1.53
CA GLY A 65 -5.22 -14.18 1.81
C GLY A 65 -6.20 -13.04 1.57
N GLU A 66 -6.87 -12.56 2.61
CA GLU A 66 -7.80 -11.43 2.52
C GLU A 66 -7.05 -10.10 2.65
N TYR A 67 -6.29 -9.73 1.62
CA TYR A 67 -5.55 -8.46 1.60
C TYR A 67 -6.43 -7.31 1.10
N LEU A 68 -6.39 -6.18 1.83
CA LEU A 68 -7.02 -4.93 1.40
C LEU A 68 -6.18 -4.15 0.39
N TYR A 69 -4.92 -4.53 0.21
CA TYR A 69 -3.98 -3.90 -0.70
C TYR A 69 -3.09 -4.94 -1.36
N LYS A 70 -2.52 -4.57 -2.49
CA LYS A 70 -1.49 -5.32 -3.19
C LYS A 70 -0.39 -4.36 -3.60
N ILE A 71 0.84 -4.70 -3.27
CA ILE A 71 2.02 -4.01 -3.77
C ILE A 71 2.28 -4.52 -5.18
N GLY A 72 2.30 -3.61 -6.17
CA GLY A 72 2.43 -3.96 -7.58
C GLY A 72 3.81 -4.49 -7.98
N THR A 73 4.80 -4.38 -7.09
CA THR A 73 6.16 -4.83 -7.32
C THR A 73 6.27 -6.35 -7.12
N ASP A 74 6.93 -7.03 -8.05
CA ASP A 74 7.24 -8.45 -7.94
C ASP A 74 8.44 -8.68 -7.01
N TYR A 75 8.37 -9.75 -6.22
CA TYR A 75 9.53 -10.23 -5.49
C TYR A 75 10.54 -10.85 -6.45
N ASN A 76 11.77 -10.41 -6.35
CA ASN A 76 12.93 -11.01 -7.02
C ASN A 76 14.12 -10.98 -6.05
N GLU A 77 14.60 -12.16 -5.69
CA GLU A 77 15.73 -12.35 -4.77
C GLU A 77 17.05 -11.77 -5.29
N ASP A 78 17.22 -11.78 -6.61
CA ASP A 78 18.42 -11.27 -7.29
C ASP A 78 18.33 -9.78 -7.63
N ALA A 79 17.23 -9.12 -7.26
CA ALA A 79 17.05 -7.72 -7.58
C ALA A 79 18.07 -6.84 -6.86
N THR A 80 18.70 -5.95 -7.61
CA THR A 80 19.62 -4.94 -7.08
C THR A 80 19.20 -3.56 -7.53
N CYS A 81 19.54 -2.53 -6.75
CA CYS A 81 19.18 -1.16 -7.07
C CYS A 81 20.38 -0.19 -7.03
N PRO A 82 21.46 -0.45 -7.81
CA PRO A 82 22.74 0.26 -7.68
C PRO A 82 22.63 1.76 -7.96
N LYS A 83 21.67 2.18 -8.77
CA LYS A 83 21.42 3.61 -9.03
C LYS A 83 20.84 4.31 -7.80
N PHE A 84 19.90 3.66 -7.11
CA PHE A 84 19.32 4.20 -5.89
C PHE A 84 20.29 4.17 -4.73
N ASP A 85 21.06 3.10 -4.59
CA ASP A 85 22.10 2.97 -3.58
C ASP A 85 23.13 4.10 -3.70
N ARG A 86 23.62 4.35 -4.93
CA ARG A 86 24.54 5.46 -5.23
C ARG A 86 23.91 6.81 -4.90
N PHE A 87 22.65 7.00 -5.30
CA PHE A 87 21.91 8.22 -4.99
C PHE A 87 21.80 8.45 -3.47
N LEU A 88 21.47 7.42 -2.70
CA LEU A 88 21.38 7.54 -1.24
C LEU A 88 22.73 7.90 -0.62
N VAL A 89 23.82 7.24 -1.02
CA VAL A 89 25.17 7.53 -0.50
C VAL A 89 25.60 8.96 -0.82
N GLN A 90 25.19 9.53 -1.95
CA GLN A 90 25.51 10.92 -2.33
C GLN A 90 24.71 11.98 -1.56
N HIS A 91 23.47 11.67 -1.15
CA HIS A 91 22.56 12.67 -0.60
C HIS A 91 22.23 12.48 0.88
N VAL A 92 22.52 11.32 1.44
CA VAL A 92 22.18 10.97 2.81
C VAL A 92 23.47 10.69 3.59
N PRO A 93 23.71 11.33 4.74
CA PRO A 93 24.85 10.98 5.58
C PRO A 93 24.86 9.49 5.91
N LEU A 94 26.03 8.84 5.83
CA LEU A 94 26.17 7.38 6.00
C LEU A 94 25.49 6.86 7.29
N GLY A 95 25.62 7.57 8.40
CA GLY A 95 24.98 7.20 9.67
C GLY A 95 23.44 7.32 9.65
N ARG A 96 22.85 7.88 8.59
CA ARG A 96 21.40 8.03 8.42
C ARG A 96 20.79 7.07 7.39
N LEU A 97 21.59 6.37 6.61
CA LEU A 97 21.11 5.43 5.61
C LEU A 97 20.17 4.35 6.20
N ARG A 98 20.54 3.86 7.39
CA ARG A 98 19.68 2.89 8.10
C ARG A 98 18.26 3.41 8.32
N HIS A 99 18.08 4.69 8.62
CA HIS A 99 16.75 5.27 8.86
C HIS A 99 15.90 5.29 7.59
N ILE A 100 16.53 5.49 6.42
CA ILE A 100 15.85 5.40 5.12
C ILE A 100 15.35 3.97 4.89
N TRP A 101 16.20 2.97 5.11
CA TRP A 101 15.79 1.57 4.96
C TRP A 101 14.73 1.16 5.99
N CYS A 102 14.81 1.65 7.22
CA CYS A 102 13.76 1.45 8.22
C CYS A 102 12.42 2.07 7.78
N MET A 103 12.44 3.24 7.14
CA MET A 103 11.24 3.87 6.59
C MET A 103 10.61 3.01 5.49
N PHE A 104 11.43 2.48 4.57
CA PHE A 104 10.95 1.58 3.52
C PHE A 104 10.37 0.28 4.11
N ALA A 105 11.08 -0.36 5.03
CA ALA A 105 10.61 -1.57 5.70
C ALA A 105 9.31 -1.32 6.48
N HIS A 106 9.22 -0.19 7.19
CA HIS A 106 8.02 0.19 7.92
C HIS A 106 6.80 0.38 7.00
N ALA A 107 7.00 0.97 5.82
CA ALA A 107 5.94 1.14 4.83
C ALA A 107 5.48 -0.18 4.18
N LEU A 108 6.32 -1.20 4.16
CA LEU A 108 5.95 -2.56 3.73
C LEU A 108 5.21 -3.33 4.83
N HIS A 109 5.48 -3.03 6.09
CA HIS A 109 4.85 -3.69 7.22
C HIS A 109 3.41 -3.20 7.41
N ARG A 110 2.47 -4.11 7.51
CA ARG A 110 1.04 -3.77 7.63
C ARG A 110 0.63 -3.25 9.00
N GLY A 111 1.33 -3.65 10.03
CA GLY A 111 1.07 -3.21 11.40
C GLY A 111 1.68 -1.85 11.71
N TYR A 112 1.58 -1.46 12.95
CA TYR A 112 2.19 -0.25 13.49
C TYR A 112 3.27 -0.62 14.54
N PRO A 113 4.34 -1.32 14.12
CA PRO A 113 5.26 -1.99 15.05
C PRO A 113 5.97 -1.02 16.00
N SER A 114 6.15 0.23 15.61
CA SER A 114 6.93 1.20 16.38
C SER A 114 6.20 2.51 16.69
N GLN A 115 4.92 2.67 16.33
CA GLN A 115 4.15 3.91 16.52
C GLN A 115 4.93 5.18 16.13
N SER A 116 5.66 5.12 15.01
CA SER A 116 6.63 6.12 14.58
C SER A 116 6.16 6.84 13.33
N ALA A 117 6.57 8.11 13.19
CA ALA A 117 6.48 8.85 11.95
C ALA A 117 7.89 9.24 11.48
N PHE A 118 8.10 9.26 10.18
CA PHE A 118 9.38 9.67 9.58
C PHE A 118 9.28 11.11 9.10
N LEU A 119 10.15 11.97 9.60
CA LEU A 119 10.28 13.35 9.15
C LEU A 119 11.58 13.52 8.39
N MET A 120 11.50 13.84 7.10
CA MET A 120 12.65 14.19 6.28
C MET A 120 12.83 15.70 6.24
N TRP A 121 13.90 16.17 6.86
CA TRP A 121 14.27 17.58 6.88
C TRP A 121 15.64 17.79 6.19
N GLY A 122 15.81 18.96 5.61
CA GLY A 122 17.06 19.43 4.96
C GLY A 122 16.76 20.44 3.86
N ASP A 123 17.81 21.03 3.30
CA ASP A 123 17.74 22.04 2.26
C ASP A 123 17.01 21.58 0.99
N THR A 124 16.64 22.51 0.14
CA THR A 124 16.06 22.23 -1.17
C THR A 124 17.05 21.41 -2.02
N ALA A 125 16.53 20.56 -2.89
CA ALA A 125 17.31 19.71 -3.80
C ALA A 125 18.22 18.65 -3.14
N THR A 126 17.99 18.30 -1.86
CA THR A 126 18.75 17.24 -1.16
C THR A 126 18.18 15.83 -1.33
N GLY A 127 17.35 15.60 -2.34
CA GLY A 127 16.86 14.26 -2.68
C GLY A 127 15.65 13.75 -1.88
N LYS A 128 15.09 14.52 -0.93
CA LYS A 128 13.93 14.11 -0.10
C LYS A 128 12.75 13.62 -0.93
N SER A 129 12.30 14.45 -1.87
CA SER A 129 11.16 14.10 -2.72
C SER A 129 11.46 12.94 -3.66
N THR A 130 12.70 12.77 -4.10
CA THR A 130 13.12 11.62 -4.91
C THR A 130 13.03 10.33 -4.10
N THR A 131 13.52 10.34 -2.85
CA THR A 131 13.41 9.19 -1.94
C THR A 131 11.96 8.80 -1.70
N LEU A 132 11.09 9.77 -1.42
CA LEU A 132 9.65 9.51 -1.21
C LEU A 132 8.97 8.97 -2.47
N ARG A 133 9.32 9.48 -3.67
CA ARG A 133 8.79 8.94 -4.93
C ARG A 133 9.21 7.49 -5.18
N VAL A 134 10.43 7.12 -4.83
CA VAL A 134 10.86 5.71 -4.90
C VAL A 134 10.02 4.85 -3.96
N LEU A 135 9.76 5.32 -2.74
CA LEU A 135 8.88 4.64 -1.80
C LEU A 135 7.45 4.50 -2.35
N GLU A 136 6.88 5.60 -2.89
CA GLU A 136 5.55 5.59 -3.52
C GLU A 136 5.46 4.58 -4.68
N HIS A 137 6.51 4.50 -5.51
CA HIS A 137 6.56 3.52 -6.60
C HIS A 137 6.66 2.08 -6.09
N LEU A 138 7.42 1.86 -5.02
CA LEU A 138 7.57 0.54 -4.42
C LEU A 138 6.23 0.01 -3.90
N ILE A 139 5.51 0.80 -3.10
CA ILE A 139 4.26 0.37 -2.47
C ILE A 139 3.04 0.52 -3.39
N GLY A 140 3.15 1.28 -4.48
CA GLY A 140 2.06 1.63 -5.41
C GLY A 140 1.33 2.91 -4.99
N GLN A 141 1.08 3.80 -5.94
CA GLN A 141 0.40 5.08 -5.68
C GLN A 141 -1.02 4.89 -5.11
N GLU A 142 -1.70 3.84 -5.52
CA GLU A 142 -3.03 3.46 -5.02
C GLU A 142 -3.01 3.11 -3.52
N ASN A 143 -1.87 2.72 -2.97
CA ASN A 143 -1.68 2.39 -1.56
C ASN A 143 -1.19 3.58 -0.71
N VAL A 144 -1.04 4.76 -1.33
CA VAL A 144 -0.59 5.99 -0.66
C VAL A 144 -1.75 6.95 -0.47
N ALA A 145 -1.80 7.58 0.71
CA ALA A 145 -2.60 8.76 0.97
C ALA A 145 -1.69 10.00 1.09
N ALA A 146 -2.26 11.19 0.90
CA ALA A 146 -1.55 12.48 1.03
C ALA A 146 -2.35 13.46 1.90
N GLN A 147 -2.82 13.00 3.06
CA GLN A 147 -3.65 13.80 3.98
C GLN A 147 -2.75 14.59 4.94
N SER A 148 -2.80 15.92 4.86
CA SER A 148 -2.04 16.78 5.76
C SER A 148 -2.53 16.65 7.21
N VAL A 149 -1.68 16.93 8.19
CA VAL A 149 -2.03 16.94 9.62
C VAL A 149 -3.22 17.86 9.90
N ARG A 150 -3.32 18.99 9.19
CA ARG A 150 -4.47 19.91 9.31
C ARG A 150 -5.76 19.26 8.84
N GLN A 151 -5.75 18.56 7.70
CA GLN A 151 -6.92 17.84 7.19
C GLN A 151 -7.33 16.70 8.14
N LEU A 152 -6.38 15.97 8.71
CA LEU A 152 -6.66 14.92 9.68
C LEU A 152 -7.30 15.44 10.96
N LYS A 153 -6.94 16.67 11.39
CA LYS A 153 -7.57 17.33 12.54
C LYS A 153 -8.98 17.87 12.24
N SER A 154 -9.28 18.20 11.00
CA SER A 154 -10.49 18.96 10.64
C SER A 154 -11.68 18.09 10.25
N GLY A 155 -11.55 16.76 10.10
CA GLY A 155 -12.74 15.99 9.74
C GLY A 155 -12.59 14.51 9.45
N ASN A 156 -13.73 13.83 9.61
CA ASN A 156 -13.86 12.38 9.42
C ASN A 156 -13.54 11.90 7.99
N HIS A 157 -13.74 12.75 6.98
CA HIS A 157 -13.47 12.39 5.58
C HIS A 157 -11.99 12.17 5.31
N ALA A 158 -11.11 12.98 5.92
CA ALA A 158 -9.66 12.80 5.77
C ALA A 158 -9.18 11.50 6.43
N MET A 159 -9.76 11.13 7.56
CA MET A 159 -9.48 9.85 8.21
C MET A 159 -9.96 8.65 7.36
N ALA A 160 -11.12 8.77 6.72
CA ALA A 160 -11.63 7.72 5.84
C ALA A 160 -10.70 7.47 4.63
N ASN A 161 -10.02 8.52 4.15
CA ASN A 161 -9.07 8.40 3.04
C ASN A 161 -7.77 7.65 3.42
N LEU A 162 -7.52 7.42 4.72
CA LEU A 162 -6.39 6.60 5.18
C LEU A 162 -6.73 5.10 5.20
N TYR A 163 -8.01 4.77 5.17
CA TYR A 163 -8.44 3.38 5.25
C TYR A 163 -7.93 2.56 4.06
N GLY A 164 -7.29 1.43 4.34
CA GLY A 164 -6.71 0.55 3.32
C GLY A 164 -5.43 1.10 2.66
N LYS A 165 -4.86 2.20 3.17
CA LYS A 165 -3.58 2.74 2.68
C LYS A 165 -2.41 2.24 3.51
N GLN A 166 -1.28 2.00 2.82
CA GLN A 166 -0.03 1.55 3.44
C GLN A 166 0.77 2.70 4.05
N ALA A 167 0.71 3.86 3.42
CA ALA A 167 1.41 5.04 3.89
C ALA A 167 0.60 6.31 3.66
N ASN A 168 0.80 7.30 4.53
CA ASN A 168 0.37 8.66 4.31
C ASN A 168 1.60 9.54 4.12
N ILE A 169 1.86 9.96 2.89
CA ILE A 169 3.05 10.73 2.51
C ILE A 169 2.66 12.17 2.27
N ILE A 170 3.22 13.09 3.06
CA ILE A 170 2.94 14.51 2.99
C ILE A 170 4.18 15.22 2.46
N ALA A 171 4.11 15.75 1.23
CA ALA A 171 5.16 16.62 0.69
C ALA A 171 4.92 18.07 1.13
N GLY A 172 6.01 18.79 1.47
CA GLY A 172 5.93 20.20 1.81
C GLY A 172 5.28 20.50 3.17
N ALA A 173 5.55 19.66 4.18
CA ALA A 173 5.22 20.02 5.55
C ALA A 173 5.85 21.37 5.91
N PRO A 174 5.12 22.31 6.55
CA PRO A 174 5.70 23.58 6.99
C PRO A 174 6.89 23.30 7.92
N SER A 175 7.95 24.08 7.75
CA SER A 175 9.10 24.05 8.67
C SER A 175 8.61 24.29 10.09
N PRO A 176 9.17 23.62 11.07
CA PRO A 176 8.89 23.88 12.48
C PRO A 176 9.28 25.29 12.88
#